data_70f2ecc98619da76bc52450b9d63a979
#
_entry.id   70f2ecc98619da76bc52450b9d63a979
#
_cell.length_a   1.000
_cell.length_b   1.000
_cell.length_c   1.000
_cell.angle_alpha   90.00
_cell.angle_beta   90.00
_cell.angle_gamma   90.00
#
_symmetry.space_group_name_H-M   'P 1'
#
loop_
_entity.id
_entity.type
_entity.pdbx_description
1 polymer ?
#
loop_
_entity_poly.entity_id
_entity_poly.type
_entity_poly.pdbx_seq_one_letter_code
_entity_poly.pdbx_strand_id
1 'polypeptide(L)'
;SGRVVGVKATMNGDTYTFNAKGGIVLATGGFGANPAMVKKYNPKIDERFMTTDAPGTTGEALYMAERAGAELVNMGYIQTYPICDPISGVIELIADARFDGAIMLNQEGKRFVEELGRRDVLSEAILNQPGGYTWVLWNDKIGAISNTVKEHPTEYDAFTKQGIMATCDDLKCVADFTKMPYEQLQATVKRVSSMTGKGNDKDFNHRAGLVDLSQGKYYVIKAVPSTHHTMGGVHINERAQALTKEGKVIPGLWAAGEVTGVTHGTNRLGGNAYTDIIVFGRIAGEAAAKATK
;
A
#
# COMPACT_ATOMS: atom_id res chain seq x y z
N SER A 1 12.03 34.58 17.55
CA SER A 1 12.00 34.87 16.08
C SER A 1 11.12 33.89 15.30
N GLY A 2 10.68 32.78 15.89
CA GLY A 2 9.81 31.77 15.24
C GLY A 2 10.46 31.00 14.06
N ARG A 3 11.77 31.12 13.84
CA ARG A 3 12.51 30.41 12.80
C ARG A 3 13.03 29.07 13.30
N VAL A 4 12.88 28.02 12.52
CA VAL A 4 13.53 26.73 12.74
C VAL A 4 15.00 26.83 12.31
N VAL A 5 15.92 26.51 13.23
CA VAL A 5 17.37 26.70 13.05
C VAL A 5 18.16 25.40 13.22
N GLY A 6 17.50 24.28 13.46
CA GLY A 6 18.17 23.00 13.64
C GLY A 6 17.25 21.90 14.16
N VAL A 7 17.83 20.74 14.41
CA VAL A 7 17.15 19.58 14.97
C VAL A 7 18.02 18.92 16.04
N LYS A 8 17.36 18.37 17.06
CA LYS A 8 17.99 17.49 18.04
C LYS A 8 17.59 16.04 17.76
N ALA A 9 18.55 15.15 17.77
CA ALA A 9 18.35 13.71 17.61
C ALA A 9 19.05 12.95 18.74
N THR A 10 18.50 11.82 19.13
CA THR A 10 19.10 10.91 20.09
C THR A 10 19.50 9.61 19.41
N MET A 11 20.73 9.16 19.61
CA MET A 11 21.25 7.90 19.11
C MET A 11 22.09 7.22 20.19
N ASN A 12 21.77 5.97 20.50
CA ASN A 12 22.47 5.18 21.54
C ASN A 12 22.56 5.86 22.93
N GLY A 13 21.54 6.67 23.26
CA GLY A 13 21.50 7.43 24.53
C GLY A 13 22.11 8.82 24.47
N ASP A 14 22.90 9.13 23.46
CA ASP A 14 23.53 10.44 23.26
C ASP A 14 22.63 11.39 22.48
N THR A 15 22.62 12.67 22.86
CA THR A 15 21.87 13.72 22.18
C THR A 15 22.80 14.53 21.26
N TYR A 16 22.43 14.59 20.00
CA TYR A 16 23.11 15.37 18.96
C TYR A 16 22.28 16.57 18.58
N THR A 17 22.93 17.73 18.44
CA THR A 17 22.31 18.95 17.97
C THR A 17 22.87 19.32 16.60
N PHE A 18 22.02 19.39 15.58
CA PHE A 18 22.36 19.79 14.23
C PHE A 18 21.85 21.20 13.98
N ASN A 19 22.74 22.18 13.88
CA ASN A 19 22.38 23.57 13.53
C ASN A 19 22.37 23.70 12.01
N ALA A 20 21.32 24.29 11.46
CA ALA A 20 21.12 24.45 10.04
C ALA A 20 21.03 25.94 9.65
N LYS A 21 21.93 26.42 8.80
CA LYS A 21 21.96 27.84 8.33
C LYS A 21 20.70 28.14 7.48
N GLY A 22 20.34 27.27 6.55
CA GLY A 22 19.18 27.44 5.66
C GLY A 22 17.87 27.08 6.35
N GLY A 23 17.87 26.05 7.19
CA GLY A 23 16.70 25.48 7.85
C GLY A 23 16.66 23.97 7.68
N ILE A 24 15.51 23.37 7.95
CA ILE A 24 15.28 21.91 7.97
C ILE A 24 14.29 21.52 6.88
N VAL A 25 14.58 20.45 6.17
CA VAL A 25 13.63 19.76 5.28
C VAL A 25 13.21 18.44 5.96
N LEU A 26 11.94 18.30 6.29
CA LEU A 26 11.37 17.05 6.76
C LEU A 26 11.07 16.14 5.55
N ALA A 27 11.71 14.97 5.51
CA ALA A 27 11.54 13.95 4.46
C ALA A 27 11.50 12.55 5.10
N THR A 28 10.81 12.42 6.22
CA THR A 28 10.86 11.30 7.16
C THR A 28 9.85 10.20 6.87
N GLY A 29 9.08 10.32 5.79
CA GLY A 29 7.95 9.43 5.53
C GLY A 29 6.74 9.74 6.40
N GLY A 30 5.75 8.86 6.32
CA GLY A 30 4.50 8.98 7.04
C GLY A 30 4.50 8.33 8.44
N PHE A 31 3.38 7.71 8.78
CA PHE A 31 3.19 7.09 10.11
C PHE A 31 2.54 5.68 10.05
N GLY A 32 2.59 5.01 8.88
CA GLY A 32 1.92 3.72 8.67
C GLY A 32 2.52 2.56 9.49
N ALA A 33 3.76 2.68 9.97
CA ALA A 33 4.37 1.72 10.90
C ALA A 33 4.10 2.02 12.38
N ASN A 34 3.18 2.97 12.67
CA ASN A 34 2.73 3.29 14.04
C ASN A 34 1.25 2.95 14.22
N PRO A 35 0.90 1.72 14.65
CA PRO A 35 -0.51 1.30 14.77
C PRO A 35 -1.34 2.19 15.70
N ALA A 36 -0.75 2.72 16.75
CA ALA A 36 -1.44 3.62 17.68
C ALA A 36 -1.82 4.94 17.01
N MET A 37 -0.93 5.49 16.19
CA MET A 37 -1.17 6.72 15.44
C MET A 37 -2.16 6.47 14.29
N VAL A 38 -2.04 5.36 13.57
CA VAL A 38 -3.01 4.92 12.55
C VAL A 38 -4.40 4.81 13.15
N LYS A 39 -4.57 4.07 14.25
CA LYS A 39 -5.85 3.90 14.94
C LYS A 39 -6.43 5.21 15.48
N LYS A 40 -5.56 6.11 15.99
CA LYS A 40 -5.97 7.45 16.48
C LYS A 40 -6.65 8.26 15.36
N TYR A 41 -6.11 8.26 14.16
CA TYR A 41 -6.60 9.09 13.06
C TYR A 41 -7.61 8.37 12.16
N ASN A 42 -7.56 7.03 12.08
CA ASN A 42 -8.55 6.24 11.35
C ASN A 42 -8.91 4.95 12.13
N PRO A 43 -9.90 5.01 13.02
CA PRO A 43 -10.31 3.85 13.83
C PRO A 43 -10.79 2.63 13.05
N LYS A 44 -11.09 2.76 11.75
CA LYS A 44 -11.47 1.64 10.89
C LYS A 44 -10.28 0.74 10.53
N ILE A 45 -9.06 1.26 10.65
CA ILE A 45 -7.82 0.51 10.45
C ILE A 45 -7.38 0.03 11.83
N ASP A 46 -7.67 -1.21 12.12
CA ASP A 46 -7.42 -1.86 13.41
C ASP A 46 -6.25 -2.85 13.34
N GLU A 47 -6.09 -3.67 14.38
CA GLU A 47 -5.01 -4.64 14.55
C GLU A 47 -4.99 -5.78 13.50
N ARG A 48 -6.00 -5.90 12.65
CA ARG A 48 -6.03 -6.86 11.54
C ARG A 48 -5.15 -6.41 10.36
N PHE A 49 -4.86 -5.11 10.31
CA PHE A 49 -3.97 -4.57 9.28
C PHE A 49 -2.52 -4.65 9.73
N MET A 50 -1.69 -5.21 8.87
CA MET A 50 -0.24 -5.09 8.96
C MET A 50 0.23 -3.77 8.32
N THR A 51 1.48 -3.63 7.99
CA THR A 51 2.00 -2.45 7.28
C THR A 51 3.00 -2.86 6.21
N THR A 52 2.99 -2.15 5.09
CA THR A 52 4.02 -2.26 4.05
C THR A 52 5.21 -1.32 4.32
N ASP A 53 5.10 -0.47 5.35
CA ASP A 53 6.09 0.56 5.62
C ASP A 53 7.31 0.01 6.34
N ALA A 54 8.44 0.66 6.12
CA ALA A 54 9.64 0.38 6.91
C ALA A 54 9.38 0.66 8.40
N PRO A 55 9.99 -0.11 9.33
CA PRO A 55 9.76 0.02 10.77
C PRO A 55 10.00 1.43 11.35
N GLY A 56 10.81 2.25 10.67
CA GLY A 56 11.08 3.63 11.06
C GLY A 56 10.01 4.66 10.63
N THR A 57 8.98 4.27 9.90
CA THR A 57 7.89 5.17 9.43
C THR A 57 6.87 5.37 10.55
N THR A 58 7.30 5.99 11.65
CA THR A 58 6.56 6.07 12.92
C THR A 58 5.83 7.39 13.16
N GLY A 59 6.01 8.38 12.28
CA GLY A 59 5.35 9.69 12.37
C GLY A 59 5.97 10.66 13.39
N GLU A 60 7.16 10.39 13.91
CA GLU A 60 7.82 11.25 14.92
C GLU A 60 8.01 12.69 14.44
N ALA A 61 8.39 12.87 13.16
CA ALA A 61 8.59 14.20 12.61
C ALA A 61 7.29 14.99 12.45
N LEU A 62 6.13 14.35 12.37
CA LEU A 62 4.85 15.05 12.40
C LEU A 62 4.62 15.73 13.74
N TYR A 63 4.90 15.05 14.85
CA TYR A 63 4.86 15.67 16.19
C TYR A 63 5.92 16.77 16.37
N MET A 64 7.10 16.61 15.73
CA MET A 64 8.13 17.65 15.75
C MET A 64 7.65 18.90 14.99
N ALA A 65 7.06 18.73 13.82
CA ALA A 65 6.49 19.81 13.02
C ALA A 65 5.35 20.54 13.76
N GLU A 66 4.44 19.78 14.38
CA GLU A 66 3.33 20.33 15.18
C GLU A 66 3.86 21.18 16.34
N ARG A 67 4.87 20.69 17.09
CA ARG A 67 5.52 21.47 18.16
C ARG A 67 6.23 22.72 17.64
N ALA A 68 6.68 22.73 16.40
CA ALA A 68 7.23 23.91 15.73
C ALA A 68 6.15 24.87 15.20
N GLY A 69 4.86 24.55 15.38
CA GLY A 69 3.71 25.36 14.98
C GLY A 69 3.11 24.99 13.63
N ALA A 70 3.56 23.89 13.00
CA ALA A 70 2.98 23.44 11.74
C ALA A 70 1.58 22.85 11.93
N GLU A 71 0.70 23.13 10.98
CA GLU A 71 -0.58 22.47 10.88
C GLU A 71 -0.41 21.06 10.31
N LEU A 72 -1.09 20.07 10.91
CA LEU A 72 -1.25 18.74 10.35
C LEU A 72 -2.63 18.63 9.71
N VAL A 73 -2.68 18.23 8.44
CA VAL A 73 -3.92 18.12 7.66
C VAL A 73 -4.15 16.71 7.14
N ASN A 74 -5.43 16.36 6.92
CA ASN A 74 -5.84 15.11 6.27
C ASN A 74 -5.38 13.82 6.97
N MET A 75 -5.06 13.88 8.26
CA MET A 75 -4.46 12.79 9.04
C MET A 75 -5.27 11.48 9.01
N GLY A 76 -6.59 11.56 8.80
CA GLY A 76 -7.46 10.39 8.67
C GLY A 76 -7.39 9.69 7.31
N TYR A 77 -6.73 10.28 6.32
CA TYR A 77 -6.58 9.69 4.99
C TYR A 77 -5.38 8.73 4.98
N ILE A 78 -5.67 7.46 5.16
CA ILE A 78 -4.68 6.39 5.22
C ILE A 78 -5.05 5.36 4.16
N GLN A 79 -4.15 5.11 3.21
CA GLN A 79 -4.32 4.12 2.16
C GLN A 79 -3.97 2.73 2.68
N THR A 80 -4.83 1.77 2.41
CA THR A 80 -4.55 0.34 2.57
C THR A 80 -4.17 -0.28 1.23
N TYR A 81 -3.37 -1.34 1.24
CA TYR A 81 -3.09 -2.16 0.07
C TYR A 81 -3.67 -3.57 0.28
N PRO A 82 -4.46 -4.09 -0.69
CA PRO A 82 -5.26 -5.29 -0.45
C PRO A 82 -4.49 -6.61 -0.52
N ILE A 83 -3.33 -6.64 -1.21
CA ILE A 83 -2.61 -7.87 -1.57
C ILE A 83 -1.22 -7.82 -0.97
N CYS A 84 -1.11 -8.30 0.26
CA CYS A 84 0.12 -8.33 1.03
C CYS A 84 0.33 -9.69 1.70
N ASP A 85 1.59 -10.05 1.89
CA ASP A 85 2.03 -11.22 2.63
C ASP A 85 1.43 -11.25 4.05
N PRO A 86 0.70 -12.31 4.43
CA PRO A 86 0.09 -12.42 5.75
C PRO A 86 1.09 -12.58 6.90
N ILE A 87 2.37 -12.74 6.63
CA ILE A 87 3.43 -12.91 7.63
C ILE A 87 4.17 -11.59 7.87
N SER A 88 4.56 -10.90 6.81
CA SER A 88 5.38 -9.69 6.88
C SER A 88 4.61 -8.39 6.62
N GLY A 89 3.45 -8.45 6.00
CA GLY A 89 2.69 -7.27 5.55
C GLY A 89 3.19 -6.64 4.26
N VAL A 90 4.27 -7.15 3.66
CA VAL A 90 4.87 -6.61 2.44
C VAL A 90 3.97 -6.88 1.22
N ILE A 91 4.00 -6.00 0.23
CA ILE A 91 3.24 -6.18 -1.02
C ILE A 91 3.73 -7.44 -1.75
N GLU A 92 2.77 -8.24 -2.24
CA GLU A 92 3.02 -9.40 -3.09
C GLU A 92 2.97 -8.98 -4.57
N LEU A 93 4.12 -8.63 -5.15
CA LEU A 93 4.20 -8.21 -6.57
C LEU A 93 3.88 -9.37 -7.53
N ILE A 94 4.19 -10.60 -7.16
CA ILE A 94 3.84 -11.80 -7.94
C ILE A 94 2.33 -11.94 -8.14
N ALA A 95 1.53 -11.45 -7.19
CA ALA A 95 0.06 -11.45 -7.27
C ALA A 95 -0.51 -10.31 -8.13
N ASP A 96 0.33 -9.46 -8.73
CA ASP A 96 -0.07 -8.50 -9.75
C ASP A 96 -0.58 -9.18 -11.04
N ALA A 97 -0.49 -10.51 -11.13
CA ALA A 97 -1.26 -11.33 -12.07
C ALA A 97 -2.78 -10.99 -12.07
N ARG A 98 -3.31 -10.36 -11.01
CA ARG A 98 -4.69 -9.82 -10.97
C ARG A 98 -4.95 -8.76 -12.04
N PHE A 99 -3.96 -7.99 -12.44
CA PHE A 99 -4.07 -7.02 -13.54
C PHE A 99 -4.16 -7.70 -14.91
N ASP A 100 -3.76 -8.97 -14.99
CA ASP A 100 -3.79 -9.81 -16.19
C ASP A 100 -5.01 -10.75 -16.23
N GLY A 101 -5.87 -10.71 -15.20
CA GLY A 101 -7.09 -11.51 -15.16
C GLY A 101 -7.14 -12.59 -14.07
N ALA A 102 -6.20 -12.61 -13.12
CA ALA A 102 -6.32 -13.46 -11.94
C ALA A 102 -7.53 -13.06 -11.11
N ILE A 103 -8.15 -14.03 -10.44
CA ILE A 103 -9.35 -13.84 -9.63
C ILE A 103 -9.06 -13.94 -8.13
N MET A 104 -9.87 -13.26 -7.34
CA MET A 104 -9.81 -13.31 -5.88
C MET A 104 -10.92 -14.20 -5.33
N LEU A 105 -10.53 -15.17 -4.49
CA LEU A 105 -11.40 -16.17 -3.92
C LEU A 105 -11.44 -16.06 -2.40
N ASN A 106 -12.61 -16.24 -1.83
CA ASN A 106 -12.76 -16.45 -0.39
C ASN A 106 -12.55 -17.93 -0.01
N GLN A 107 -12.64 -18.23 1.27
CA GLN A 107 -12.44 -19.58 1.83
C GLN A 107 -13.46 -20.61 1.37
N GLU A 108 -14.59 -20.14 0.82
CA GLU A 108 -15.60 -20.99 0.21
C GLU A 108 -15.34 -21.27 -1.28
N GLY A 109 -14.27 -20.74 -1.86
CA GLY A 109 -13.96 -20.88 -3.28
C GLY A 109 -14.79 -19.98 -4.21
N LYS A 110 -15.36 -18.89 -3.68
CA LYS A 110 -16.20 -17.93 -4.43
C LYS A 110 -15.47 -16.62 -4.65
N ARG A 111 -15.64 -16.02 -5.82
CA ARG A 111 -15.34 -14.60 -6.04
C ARG A 111 -16.28 -13.74 -5.22
N PHE A 112 -15.83 -12.59 -4.77
CA PHE A 112 -16.61 -11.73 -3.88
C PHE A 112 -16.48 -10.22 -4.18
N VAL A 113 -15.58 -9.84 -5.11
CA VAL A 113 -15.32 -8.44 -5.45
C VAL A 113 -14.73 -8.31 -6.85
N GLU A 114 -14.78 -7.11 -7.45
CA GLU A 114 -14.03 -6.77 -8.66
C GLU A 114 -12.56 -6.59 -8.29
N GLU A 115 -11.69 -7.43 -8.84
CA GLU A 115 -10.29 -7.60 -8.44
C GLU A 115 -9.39 -6.37 -8.66
N LEU A 116 -9.83 -5.44 -9.52
CA LEU A 116 -9.13 -4.19 -9.83
C LEU A 116 -9.80 -2.97 -9.20
N GLY A 117 -10.68 -3.19 -8.23
CA GLY A 117 -11.34 -2.14 -7.47
C GLY A 117 -10.36 -1.21 -6.74
N ARG A 118 -10.87 -0.09 -6.23
CA ARG A 118 -10.08 0.82 -5.43
C ARG A 118 -9.53 0.10 -4.20
N ARG A 119 -8.28 0.39 -3.82
CA ARG A 119 -7.51 -0.35 -2.81
C ARG A 119 -8.22 -0.49 -1.46
N ASP A 120 -8.85 0.57 -0.97
CA ASP A 120 -9.62 0.57 0.28
C ASP A 120 -10.88 -0.29 0.20
N VAL A 121 -11.60 -0.25 -0.94
CA VAL A 121 -12.78 -1.09 -1.19
C VAL A 121 -12.39 -2.56 -1.22
N LEU A 122 -11.29 -2.91 -1.88
CA LEU A 122 -10.77 -4.27 -1.90
C LEU A 122 -10.34 -4.73 -0.50
N SER A 123 -9.62 -3.89 0.23
CA SER A 123 -9.17 -4.22 1.59
C SER A 123 -10.36 -4.49 2.53
N GLU A 124 -11.40 -3.66 2.47
CA GLU A 124 -12.62 -3.86 3.24
C GLU A 124 -13.35 -5.15 2.83
N ALA A 125 -13.48 -5.40 1.52
CA ALA A 125 -14.10 -6.61 1.01
C ALA A 125 -13.37 -7.89 1.47
N ILE A 126 -12.02 -7.88 1.48
CA ILE A 126 -11.21 -8.99 1.97
C ILE A 126 -11.41 -9.21 3.48
N LEU A 127 -11.37 -8.15 4.27
CA LEU A 127 -11.56 -8.25 5.72
C LEU A 127 -12.94 -8.77 6.12
N ASN A 128 -13.94 -8.56 5.27
CA ASN A 128 -15.29 -9.08 5.47
C ASN A 128 -15.44 -10.54 5.05
N GLN A 129 -14.41 -11.17 4.46
CA GLN A 129 -14.43 -12.61 4.21
C GLN A 129 -14.05 -13.40 5.49
N PRO A 130 -14.45 -14.67 5.60
CA PRO A 130 -14.04 -15.52 6.71
C PRO A 130 -12.51 -15.49 6.91
N GLY A 131 -12.06 -15.21 8.13
CA GLY A 131 -10.63 -15.10 8.45
C GLY A 131 -9.91 -13.84 7.96
N GLY A 132 -10.58 -12.90 7.25
CA GLY A 132 -10.03 -11.62 6.84
C GLY A 132 -8.92 -11.68 5.79
N TYR A 133 -8.91 -12.72 4.96
CA TYR A 133 -7.92 -12.91 3.89
C TYR A 133 -8.57 -13.39 2.59
N THR A 134 -7.81 -13.33 1.51
CA THR A 134 -8.20 -13.83 0.17
C THR A 134 -7.15 -14.79 -0.37
N TRP A 135 -7.54 -15.56 -1.36
CA TRP A 135 -6.65 -16.31 -2.24
C TRP A 135 -6.70 -15.68 -3.63
N VAL A 136 -5.54 -15.34 -4.18
CA VAL A 136 -5.42 -14.92 -5.59
C VAL A 136 -5.08 -16.15 -6.42
N LEU A 137 -5.92 -16.45 -7.42
CA LEU A 137 -5.80 -17.63 -8.29
C LEU A 137 -5.60 -17.20 -9.73
N TRP A 138 -4.58 -17.75 -10.39
CA TRP A 138 -4.36 -17.62 -11.83
C TRP A 138 -3.80 -18.92 -12.41
N ASN A 139 -3.77 -19.02 -13.73
CA ASN A 139 -3.13 -20.12 -14.42
C ASN A 139 -1.91 -19.63 -15.24
N ASP A 140 -1.22 -20.57 -15.88
CA ASP A 140 -0.05 -20.28 -16.72
C ASP A 140 -0.37 -19.37 -17.92
N LYS A 141 -1.60 -19.37 -18.45
CA LYS A 141 -2.04 -18.44 -19.51
C LYS A 141 -2.04 -17.00 -19.02
N ILE A 142 -2.61 -16.75 -17.84
CA ILE A 142 -2.59 -15.43 -17.19
C ILE A 142 -1.16 -15.06 -16.81
N GLY A 143 -0.44 -15.98 -16.18
CA GLY A 143 0.93 -15.77 -15.76
C GLY A 143 1.90 -15.43 -16.90
N ALA A 144 1.59 -15.87 -18.12
CA ALA A 144 2.39 -15.57 -19.31
C ALA A 144 2.19 -14.14 -19.86
N ILE A 145 1.14 -13.42 -19.48
CA ILE A 145 0.86 -12.06 -19.95
C ILE A 145 1.95 -11.10 -19.48
N SER A 146 2.19 -11.03 -18.17
CA SER A 146 3.24 -10.19 -17.56
C SER A 146 4.40 -11.00 -17.00
N ASN A 147 4.46 -12.31 -17.22
CA ASN A 147 5.49 -13.21 -16.72
C ASN A 147 5.72 -13.12 -15.19
N THR A 148 4.68 -12.86 -14.40
CA THR A 148 4.81 -12.50 -12.99
C THR A 148 5.65 -13.45 -12.15
N VAL A 149 5.51 -14.77 -12.34
CA VAL A 149 6.31 -15.77 -11.63
C VAL A 149 7.79 -15.69 -12.03
N LYS A 150 8.08 -15.46 -13.31
CA LYS A 150 9.44 -15.37 -13.85
C LYS A 150 10.12 -14.05 -13.48
N GLU A 151 9.36 -12.96 -13.43
CA GLU A 151 9.86 -11.63 -13.06
C GLU A 151 10.07 -11.48 -11.54
N HIS A 152 9.38 -12.31 -10.71
CA HIS A 152 9.46 -12.29 -9.24
C HIS A 152 9.93 -13.64 -8.65
N PRO A 153 11.10 -14.18 -9.07
CA PRO A 153 11.54 -15.51 -8.62
C PRO A 153 11.82 -15.57 -7.12
N THR A 154 12.33 -14.49 -6.55
CA THR A 154 12.61 -14.40 -5.10
C THR A 154 11.33 -14.47 -4.27
N GLU A 155 10.26 -13.78 -4.71
CA GLU A 155 8.94 -13.87 -4.06
C GLU A 155 8.36 -15.26 -4.20
N TYR A 156 8.43 -15.84 -5.41
CA TYR A 156 7.95 -17.20 -5.67
C TYR A 156 8.59 -18.23 -4.71
N ASP A 157 9.91 -18.20 -4.58
CA ASP A 157 10.65 -19.10 -3.71
C ASP A 157 10.31 -18.87 -2.23
N ALA A 158 10.29 -17.61 -1.80
CA ALA A 158 9.99 -17.24 -0.42
C ALA A 158 8.57 -17.64 -0.03
N PHE A 159 7.56 -17.27 -0.81
CA PHE A 159 6.15 -17.54 -0.51
C PHE A 159 5.78 -19.03 -0.62
N THR A 160 6.42 -19.75 -1.54
CA THR A 160 6.29 -21.22 -1.60
C THR A 160 6.88 -21.87 -0.34
N LYS A 161 8.07 -21.45 0.07
CA LYS A 161 8.72 -21.96 1.30
C LYS A 161 7.94 -21.62 2.56
N GLN A 162 7.30 -20.45 2.60
CA GLN A 162 6.45 -20.03 3.71
C GLN A 162 5.10 -20.79 3.75
N GLY A 163 4.74 -21.50 2.66
CA GLY A 163 3.48 -22.23 2.56
C GLY A 163 2.25 -21.33 2.35
N ILE A 164 2.44 -20.10 1.89
CA ILE A 164 1.35 -19.18 1.52
C ILE A 164 1.06 -19.19 0.02
N MET A 165 1.94 -19.77 -0.80
CA MET A 165 1.80 -19.93 -2.24
C MET A 165 2.00 -21.38 -2.66
N ALA A 166 1.26 -21.82 -3.67
CA ALA A 166 1.44 -23.11 -4.31
C ALA A 166 1.33 -23.03 -5.83
N THR A 167 2.03 -23.95 -6.48
CA THR A 167 1.85 -24.27 -7.91
C THR A 167 1.20 -25.65 -8.00
N CYS A 168 0.12 -25.74 -8.76
CA CYS A 168 -0.75 -26.91 -8.83
C CYS A 168 -0.99 -27.32 -10.29
N ASP A 169 -0.98 -28.61 -10.58
CA ASP A 169 -1.27 -29.12 -11.92
C ASP A 169 -2.78 -29.16 -12.23
N ASP A 170 -3.61 -29.12 -11.21
CA ASP A 170 -5.07 -29.13 -11.35
C ASP A 170 -5.78 -28.39 -10.20
N LEU A 171 -7.10 -28.20 -10.32
CA LEU A 171 -7.94 -27.55 -9.30
C LEU A 171 -8.10 -28.39 -8.03
N LYS A 172 -7.90 -29.70 -8.09
CA LYS A 172 -7.95 -30.54 -6.90
C LYS A 172 -6.78 -30.23 -5.97
N CYS A 173 -5.59 -30.09 -6.52
CA CYS A 173 -4.42 -29.64 -5.80
C CYS A 173 -4.63 -28.23 -5.17
N VAL A 174 -5.22 -27.29 -5.93
CA VAL A 174 -5.57 -25.97 -5.39
C VAL A 174 -6.53 -26.09 -4.20
N ALA A 175 -7.59 -26.88 -4.33
CA ALA A 175 -8.56 -27.11 -3.25
C ALA A 175 -7.92 -27.75 -2.01
N ASP A 176 -7.05 -28.73 -2.20
CA ASP A 176 -6.34 -29.41 -1.12
C ASP A 176 -5.35 -28.48 -0.39
N PHE A 177 -4.67 -27.60 -1.12
CA PHE A 177 -3.76 -26.61 -0.54
C PHE A 177 -4.52 -25.52 0.24
N THR A 178 -5.55 -24.93 -0.37
CA THR A 178 -6.30 -23.79 0.19
C THR A 178 -7.37 -24.21 1.21
N LYS A 179 -7.72 -25.51 1.26
CA LYS A 179 -8.84 -26.08 2.01
C LYS A 179 -10.21 -25.59 1.55
N MET A 180 -10.32 -25.11 0.31
CA MET A 180 -11.61 -24.75 -0.29
C MET A 180 -12.41 -25.99 -0.68
N PRO A 181 -13.77 -25.92 -0.65
CA PRO A 181 -14.61 -26.98 -1.23
C PRO A 181 -14.35 -27.12 -2.75
N TYR A 182 -13.90 -28.29 -3.16
CA TYR A 182 -13.48 -28.54 -4.56
C TYR A 182 -14.61 -28.26 -5.56
N GLU A 183 -15.82 -28.74 -5.29
CA GLU A 183 -16.97 -28.55 -6.17
C GLU A 183 -17.30 -27.07 -6.37
N GLN A 184 -17.19 -26.26 -5.31
CA GLN A 184 -17.44 -24.83 -5.41
C GLN A 184 -16.32 -24.12 -6.18
N LEU A 185 -15.05 -24.45 -5.93
CA LEU A 185 -13.92 -23.93 -6.70
C LEU A 185 -14.07 -24.24 -8.19
N GLN A 186 -14.41 -25.48 -8.53
CA GLN A 186 -14.65 -25.91 -9.90
C GLN A 186 -15.83 -25.15 -10.55
N ALA A 187 -16.92 -24.95 -9.81
CA ALA A 187 -18.06 -24.17 -10.29
C ALA A 187 -17.69 -22.71 -10.55
N THR A 188 -16.89 -22.09 -9.67
CA THR A 188 -16.41 -20.72 -9.84
C THR A 188 -15.50 -20.59 -11.07
N VAL A 189 -14.52 -21.48 -11.22
CA VAL A 189 -13.63 -21.49 -12.40
C VAL A 189 -14.42 -21.70 -13.69
N LYS A 190 -15.36 -22.64 -13.71
CA LYS A 190 -16.25 -22.88 -14.87
C LYS A 190 -17.09 -21.64 -15.18
N ARG A 191 -17.61 -20.96 -14.18
CA ARG A 191 -18.38 -19.71 -14.34
C ARG A 191 -17.52 -18.62 -14.98
N VAL A 192 -16.32 -18.36 -14.45
CA VAL A 192 -15.37 -17.39 -14.98
C VAL A 192 -15.04 -17.73 -16.45
N SER A 193 -14.61 -18.94 -16.72
CA SER A 193 -14.25 -19.41 -18.07
C SER A 193 -15.41 -19.30 -19.06
N SER A 194 -16.65 -19.49 -18.62
CA SER A 194 -17.85 -19.36 -19.47
C SER A 194 -18.12 -17.92 -19.94
N MET A 195 -17.57 -16.91 -19.28
CA MET A 195 -17.72 -15.49 -19.59
C MET A 195 -16.56 -14.96 -20.46
N THR A 196 -15.47 -15.70 -20.57
CA THR A 196 -14.30 -15.31 -21.37
C THR A 196 -14.66 -15.10 -22.85
N GLY A 197 -14.21 -13.99 -23.43
CA GLY A 197 -14.46 -13.66 -24.84
C GLY A 197 -15.89 -13.25 -25.17
N LYS A 198 -16.80 -13.14 -24.19
CA LYS A 198 -18.21 -12.81 -24.39
C LYS A 198 -18.59 -11.39 -23.94
N GLY A 199 -17.61 -10.50 -23.80
CA GLY A 199 -17.81 -9.14 -23.30
C GLY A 199 -17.45 -9.03 -21.82
N ASN A 200 -18.17 -8.19 -21.08
CA ASN A 200 -17.82 -7.90 -19.70
C ASN A 200 -18.15 -9.06 -18.74
N ASP A 201 -17.36 -9.21 -17.70
CA ASP A 201 -17.65 -10.01 -16.53
C ASP A 201 -19.00 -9.56 -15.92
N LYS A 202 -19.99 -10.45 -15.98
CA LYS A 202 -21.36 -10.16 -15.53
C LYS A 202 -21.51 -10.20 -14.00
N ASP A 203 -20.53 -10.78 -13.30
CA ASP A 203 -20.61 -10.97 -11.86
C ASP A 203 -20.01 -9.78 -11.11
N PHE A 204 -18.83 -9.31 -11.51
CA PHE A 204 -18.09 -8.25 -10.83
C PHE A 204 -17.51 -7.18 -11.75
N ASN A 205 -17.71 -7.28 -13.07
CA ASN A 205 -17.21 -6.30 -14.06
C ASN A 205 -15.70 -6.12 -14.03
N HIS A 206 -14.92 -7.21 -14.03
CA HIS A 206 -13.46 -7.20 -14.03
C HIS A 206 -12.91 -6.36 -15.20
N ARG A 207 -12.22 -5.27 -14.90
CA ARG A 207 -11.85 -4.23 -15.89
C ARG A 207 -10.83 -4.67 -16.93
N ALA A 208 -9.90 -5.57 -16.57
CA ALA A 208 -8.95 -6.14 -17.52
C ALA A 208 -9.58 -7.22 -18.42
N GLY A 209 -10.82 -7.63 -18.12
CA GLY A 209 -11.47 -8.79 -18.73
C GLY A 209 -11.08 -10.08 -18.05
N LEU A 210 -11.86 -11.13 -18.33
CA LEU A 210 -11.64 -12.45 -17.78
C LEU A 210 -10.83 -13.29 -18.77
N VAL A 211 -9.87 -14.05 -18.26
CA VAL A 211 -9.09 -15.04 -18.99
C VAL A 211 -9.58 -16.43 -18.64
N ASP A 212 -9.52 -17.37 -19.60
CA ASP A 212 -9.95 -18.74 -19.40
C ASP A 212 -9.07 -19.45 -18.36
N LEU A 213 -9.71 -19.87 -17.28
CA LEU A 213 -9.11 -20.61 -16.16
C LEU A 213 -9.39 -22.11 -16.19
N SER A 214 -10.04 -22.63 -17.26
CA SER A 214 -10.50 -24.02 -17.28
C SER A 214 -9.39 -25.07 -17.34
N GLN A 215 -8.19 -24.67 -17.77
CA GLN A 215 -7.05 -25.57 -17.99
C GLN A 215 -5.73 -24.86 -17.72
N GLY A 216 -4.69 -25.64 -17.51
CA GLY A 216 -3.31 -25.19 -17.33
C GLY A 216 -2.80 -25.47 -15.92
N LYS A 217 -1.56 -25.11 -15.69
CA LYS A 217 -0.95 -25.12 -14.37
C LYS A 217 -1.48 -23.91 -13.59
N TYR A 218 -1.86 -24.10 -12.33
CA TYR A 218 -2.40 -23.06 -11.49
C TYR A 218 -1.38 -22.55 -10.49
N TYR A 219 -1.50 -21.29 -10.18
CA TYR A 219 -0.79 -20.61 -9.10
C TYR A 219 -1.83 -20.03 -8.15
N VAL A 220 -1.61 -20.20 -6.86
CA VAL A 220 -2.50 -19.66 -5.83
C VAL A 220 -1.68 -19.10 -4.69
N ILE A 221 -2.01 -17.89 -4.24
CA ILE A 221 -1.33 -17.22 -3.13
C ILE A 221 -2.34 -16.63 -2.15
N LYS A 222 -2.03 -16.73 -0.85
CA LYS A 222 -2.82 -16.14 0.23
C LYS A 222 -2.39 -14.70 0.46
N ALA A 223 -3.35 -13.79 0.52
CA ALA A 223 -3.09 -12.36 0.73
C ALA A 223 -4.01 -11.74 1.79
N VAL A 224 -3.49 -10.73 2.48
CA VAL A 224 -4.18 -9.91 3.47
C VAL A 224 -4.02 -8.42 3.15
N PRO A 225 -4.91 -7.53 3.64
CA PRO A 225 -4.72 -6.10 3.53
C PRO A 225 -3.66 -5.58 4.52
N SER A 226 -2.90 -4.57 4.11
CA SER A 226 -1.96 -3.85 4.96
C SER A 226 -2.13 -2.33 4.83
N THR A 227 -1.76 -1.57 5.85
CA THR A 227 -1.54 -0.13 5.75
C THR A 227 -0.38 0.12 4.80
N HIS A 228 -0.50 1.11 3.91
CA HIS A 228 0.46 1.26 2.81
C HIS A 228 1.00 2.67 2.62
N HIS A 229 0.19 3.71 2.85
CA HIS A 229 0.61 5.10 2.64
C HIS A 229 -0.29 6.02 3.46
N THR A 230 0.31 6.96 4.16
CA THR A 230 -0.44 8.00 4.86
C THR A 230 -0.49 9.25 3.98
N MET A 231 -1.71 9.70 3.61
CA MET A 231 -1.89 10.92 2.82
C MET A 231 -1.98 12.16 3.70
N GLY A 232 -2.15 11.98 5.01
CA GLY A 232 -2.14 13.05 6.00
C GLY A 232 -0.73 13.39 6.46
N GLY A 233 -0.51 14.66 6.82
CA GLY A 233 0.79 15.13 7.26
C GLY A 233 0.88 16.65 7.36
N VAL A 234 2.10 17.17 7.29
CA VAL A 234 2.40 18.60 7.37
C VAL A 234 1.72 19.36 6.25
N HIS A 235 1.00 20.44 6.60
CA HIS A 235 0.47 21.37 5.61
C HIS A 235 1.60 22.16 4.98
N ILE A 236 1.75 22.07 3.66
CA ILE A 236 2.75 22.81 2.88
C ILE A 236 2.10 23.63 1.78
N ASN A 237 2.81 24.68 1.33
CA ASN A 237 2.46 25.41 0.11
C ASN A 237 3.20 24.83 -1.11
N GLU A 238 3.00 25.44 -2.28
CA GLU A 238 3.64 25.06 -3.55
C GLU A 238 5.18 25.20 -3.57
N ARG A 239 5.75 25.83 -2.53
CA ARG A 239 7.19 25.97 -2.31
C ARG A 239 7.73 25.00 -1.27
N ALA A 240 6.92 23.98 -0.92
CA ALA A 240 7.21 22.99 0.11
C ALA A 240 7.45 23.60 1.52
N GLN A 241 7.06 24.86 1.77
CA GLN A 241 7.19 25.50 3.08
C GLN A 241 6.08 25.04 4.01
N ALA A 242 6.43 24.67 5.24
CA ALA A 242 5.45 24.30 6.26
C ALA A 242 4.63 25.52 6.71
N LEU A 243 3.32 25.32 6.88
CA LEU A 243 2.36 26.35 7.22
C LEU A 243 1.80 26.15 8.64
N THR A 244 1.48 27.26 9.31
CA THR A 244 0.66 27.26 10.53
C THR A 244 -0.82 27.10 10.19
N LYS A 245 -1.68 26.92 11.21
CA LYS A 245 -3.15 26.90 11.05
C LYS A 245 -3.71 28.15 10.38
N GLU A 246 -3.05 29.30 10.56
CA GLU A 246 -3.45 30.59 9.98
C GLU A 246 -2.89 30.75 8.55
N GLY A 247 -2.27 29.71 7.98
CA GLY A 247 -1.69 29.73 6.64
C GLY A 247 -0.38 30.52 6.55
N LYS A 248 0.26 30.85 7.67
CA LYS A 248 1.54 31.55 7.68
C LYS A 248 2.70 30.58 7.52
N VAL A 249 3.70 30.97 6.72
CA VAL A 249 4.94 30.19 6.55
C VAL A 249 5.73 30.14 7.86
N ILE A 250 6.20 28.95 8.23
CA ILE A 250 7.16 28.75 9.31
C ILE A 250 8.57 28.94 8.74
N PRO A 251 9.29 30.04 9.09
CA PRO A 251 10.60 30.29 8.52
C PRO A 251 11.60 29.17 8.84
N GLY A 252 12.32 28.69 7.85
CA GLY A 252 13.34 27.64 8.00
C GLY A 252 12.78 26.22 8.14
N LEU A 253 11.50 25.99 7.83
CA LEU A 253 10.91 24.65 7.83
C LEU A 253 10.25 24.34 6.48
N TRP A 254 10.69 23.26 5.86
CA TRP A 254 10.11 22.66 4.65
C TRP A 254 9.75 21.20 4.92
N ALA A 255 8.86 20.66 4.10
CA ALA A 255 8.55 19.22 4.12
C ALA A 255 8.29 18.71 2.69
N ALA A 256 8.63 17.45 2.43
CA ALA A 256 8.44 16.82 1.13
C ALA A 256 8.18 15.31 1.26
N GLY A 257 7.39 14.77 0.35
CA GLY A 257 7.01 13.36 0.33
C GLY A 257 5.91 13.02 1.34
N GLU A 258 5.84 11.76 1.75
CA GLU A 258 4.74 11.21 2.55
C GLU A 258 4.51 11.88 3.92
N VAL A 259 5.49 12.62 4.43
CA VAL A 259 5.33 13.44 5.64
C VAL A 259 4.38 14.63 5.42
N THR A 260 4.00 14.94 4.17
CA THR A 260 3.11 16.06 3.82
C THR A 260 1.67 15.61 3.63
N GLY A 261 0.71 16.50 3.90
CA GLY A 261 -0.72 16.16 3.93
C GLY A 261 -1.57 16.71 2.78
N VAL A 262 -0.99 17.23 1.69
CA VAL A 262 -1.76 18.01 0.69
C VAL A 262 -1.77 17.42 -0.72
N THR A 263 -0.88 16.47 -1.04
CA THR A 263 -0.63 16.07 -2.43
C THR A 263 -1.64 15.07 -2.98
N HIS A 264 -2.07 14.10 -2.18
CA HIS A 264 -2.71 12.88 -2.69
C HIS A 264 -4.22 12.76 -2.44
N GLY A 265 -4.84 13.71 -1.74
CA GLY A 265 -6.27 13.63 -1.39
C GLY A 265 -6.58 12.42 -0.50
N THR A 266 -7.73 11.78 -0.72
CA THR A 266 -8.23 10.71 0.15
C THR A 266 -7.62 9.33 -0.13
N ASN A 267 -7.06 9.11 -1.33
CA ASN A 267 -6.51 7.81 -1.73
C ASN A 267 -5.55 7.98 -2.91
N ARG A 268 -4.27 7.77 -2.68
CA ARG A 268 -3.19 8.00 -3.64
C ARG A 268 -3.29 7.06 -4.85
N LEU A 269 -3.17 7.62 -6.05
CA LEU A 269 -3.02 6.84 -7.27
C LEU A 269 -1.65 6.14 -7.29
N GLY A 270 -1.63 4.88 -7.71
CA GLY A 270 -0.41 4.07 -7.79
C GLY A 270 0.71 4.77 -8.56
N GLY A 271 1.94 4.70 -8.06
CA GLY A 271 3.12 5.35 -8.66
C GLY A 271 3.31 6.82 -8.28
N ASN A 272 2.25 7.58 -7.96
CA ASN A 272 2.34 9.03 -7.73
C ASN A 272 3.19 9.44 -6.52
N ALA A 273 3.48 8.52 -5.58
CA ALA A 273 4.43 8.81 -4.51
C ALA A 273 5.81 9.18 -5.06
N TYR A 274 6.28 8.50 -6.13
CA TYR A 274 7.57 8.81 -6.75
C TYR A 274 7.58 10.22 -7.36
N THR A 275 6.51 10.62 -8.03
CA THR A 275 6.38 11.98 -8.56
C THR A 275 6.42 13.02 -7.44
N ASP A 276 5.68 12.79 -6.36
CA ASP A 276 5.62 13.68 -5.20
C ASP A 276 7.01 13.88 -4.56
N ILE A 277 7.70 12.78 -4.20
CA ILE A 277 9.02 12.88 -3.54
C ILE A 277 10.08 13.54 -4.42
N ILE A 278 10.05 13.32 -5.75
CA ILE A 278 10.99 13.93 -6.67
C ILE A 278 10.72 15.43 -6.82
N VAL A 279 9.47 15.81 -7.06
CA VAL A 279 9.08 17.20 -7.30
C VAL A 279 9.26 18.04 -6.05
N PHE A 280 8.60 17.66 -4.94
CA PHE A 280 8.65 18.45 -3.71
C PHE A 280 9.99 18.32 -2.98
N GLY A 281 10.68 17.20 -3.08
CA GLY A 281 12.04 17.04 -2.56
C GLY A 281 13.01 18.00 -3.22
N ARG A 282 12.95 18.18 -4.55
CA ARG A 282 13.73 19.15 -5.30
C ARG A 282 13.37 20.59 -4.92
N ILE A 283 12.08 20.93 -4.86
CA ILE A 283 11.60 22.27 -4.47
C ILE A 283 12.09 22.64 -3.07
N ALA A 284 11.92 21.73 -2.10
CA ALA A 284 12.33 21.94 -0.71
C ALA A 284 13.86 22.12 -0.59
N GLY A 285 14.64 21.26 -1.27
CA GLY A 285 16.10 21.32 -1.26
C GLY A 285 16.64 22.60 -1.86
N GLU A 286 16.12 23.04 -3.01
CA GLU A 286 16.50 24.30 -3.64
C GLU A 286 16.14 25.52 -2.78
N ALA A 287 14.95 25.51 -2.14
CA ALA A 287 14.50 26.58 -1.27
C ALA A 287 15.38 26.69 0.00
N ALA A 288 15.68 25.56 0.63
CA ALA A 288 16.56 25.52 1.81
C ALA A 288 17.99 26.01 1.48
N ALA A 289 18.54 25.60 0.34
CA ALA A 289 19.86 26.04 -0.11
C ALA A 289 19.92 27.57 -0.38
N LYS A 290 18.87 28.12 -0.98
CA LYS A 290 18.78 29.59 -1.22
C LYS A 290 18.64 30.37 0.09
N ALA A 291 18.06 29.81 1.13
CA ALA A 291 17.88 30.46 2.43
C ALA A 291 19.17 30.54 3.27
N THR A 292 20.30 29.99 2.80
CA THR A 292 21.62 30.09 3.42
C THR A 292 22.37 31.35 2.99
N LYS A 293 21.92 32.00 1.92
CA LYS A 293 22.48 33.25 1.38
C LYS A 293 21.82 34.46 2.03
#